data_76a7096bba599e34783fc4627306ecf9
#
_entry.id   76a7096bba599e34783fc4627306ecf9
#
_cell.length_a   1.000
_cell.length_b   1.000
_cell.length_c   1.000
_cell.angle_alpha   90.00
_cell.angle_beta   90.00
_cell.angle_gamma   90.00
#
_symmetry.space_group_name_H-M   'P 1'
#
loop_
_entity.id
_entity.type
_entity.pdbx_description
1 polymer ?
#
loop_
_entity_poly.entity_id
_entity_poly.type
_entity_poly.pdbx_seq_one_letter_code
_entity_poly.pdbx_strand_id
1 'polypeptide(L)'
;AAFRAGFSPMAVYDLLMRLGLGSLKREVVRGQGQGLLRTLFLSFDDVDWPATQAYSLGNIGQIRLNVRGREPQGKVAPGAEYTRVRQEIMARLRLLTDPATGEAVVDEIYPREELYEGPYLDEAPDIVFLPKRLEYFGFGEYEFGSHRVIEAMRRGISGTHRMNGIFVALGEPVRPGVEISGATLADLAPTMLHLLGQPIPAAMDGRV
;
A
#
# COMPACT_ATOMS: atom_id res chain seq x y z
N ALA A 1 -25.48 9.68 4.27
CA ALA A 1 -26.53 9.60 5.32
C ALA A 1 -26.37 8.35 6.19
N ALA A 2 -26.20 7.15 5.62
CA ALA A 2 -26.05 5.90 6.38
C ALA A 2 -24.78 5.88 7.25
N PHE A 3 -23.68 6.43 6.75
CA PHE A 3 -22.41 6.54 7.45
C PHE A 3 -22.49 7.41 8.72
N ARG A 4 -23.30 8.49 8.68
CA ARG A 4 -23.56 9.35 9.85
C ARG A 4 -24.45 8.69 10.90
N ALA A 5 -25.15 7.61 10.55
CA ALA A 5 -26.03 6.86 11.46
C ALA A 5 -25.32 5.68 12.13
N GLY A 6 -23.99 5.54 12.00
CA GLY A 6 -23.21 4.48 12.67
C GLY A 6 -23.27 3.12 11.97
N PHE A 7 -23.82 3.03 10.76
CA PHE A 7 -23.72 1.83 9.94
C PHE A 7 -22.32 1.75 9.33
N SER A 8 -21.51 0.80 9.80
CA SER A 8 -20.24 0.54 9.13
C SER A 8 -20.50 -0.30 7.86
N PRO A 9 -19.88 0.03 6.72
CA PRO A 9 -19.92 -0.78 5.51
C PRO A 9 -19.54 -2.25 5.77
N MET A 10 -18.66 -2.50 6.74
CA MET A 10 -18.27 -3.83 7.18
C MET A 10 -19.43 -4.61 7.82
N ALA A 11 -20.29 -3.96 8.59
CA ALA A 11 -21.47 -4.61 9.17
C ALA A 11 -22.48 -5.00 8.09
N VAL A 12 -22.65 -4.16 7.08
CA VAL A 12 -23.48 -4.46 5.89
C VAL A 12 -22.87 -5.59 5.08
N TYR A 13 -21.56 -5.58 4.87
CA TYR A 13 -20.83 -6.66 4.20
C TYR A 13 -20.98 -7.99 4.95
N ASP A 14 -20.81 -8.00 6.27
CA ASP A 14 -21.00 -9.20 7.10
C ASP A 14 -22.43 -9.72 7.04
N LEU A 15 -23.42 -8.84 6.99
CA LEU A 15 -24.82 -9.22 6.81
C LEU A 15 -25.06 -9.85 5.43
N LEU A 16 -24.56 -9.24 4.36
CA LEU A 16 -24.67 -9.76 3.00
C LEU A 16 -23.99 -11.13 2.86
N MET A 17 -22.83 -11.32 3.48
CA MET A 17 -22.13 -12.61 3.50
C MET A 17 -22.90 -13.68 4.27
N ARG A 18 -23.51 -13.33 5.42
CA ARG A 18 -24.36 -14.24 6.20
C ARG A 18 -25.63 -14.65 5.45
N LEU A 19 -26.16 -13.78 4.59
CA LEU A 19 -27.32 -14.04 3.74
C LEU A 19 -26.97 -14.79 2.46
N GLY A 20 -25.71 -15.21 2.26
CA GLY A 20 -25.26 -15.94 1.06
C GLY A 20 -25.13 -15.07 -0.20
N LEU A 21 -25.23 -13.74 -0.07
CA LEU A 21 -25.20 -12.78 -1.16
C LEU A 21 -23.77 -12.33 -1.55
N GLY A 22 -22.75 -13.11 -1.19
CA GLY A 22 -21.34 -12.82 -1.50
C GLY A 22 -20.99 -12.76 -3.00
N SER A 23 -21.85 -13.32 -3.87
CA SER A 23 -21.72 -13.20 -5.33
C SER A 23 -21.94 -11.78 -5.83
N LEU A 24 -22.73 -10.98 -5.14
CA LEU A 24 -22.96 -9.56 -5.46
C LEU A 24 -21.66 -8.74 -5.42
N LYS A 25 -20.69 -9.10 -4.59
CA LYS A 25 -19.35 -8.44 -4.57
C LYS A 25 -18.64 -8.54 -5.94
N ARG A 26 -18.74 -9.68 -6.62
CA ARG A 26 -18.09 -9.90 -7.92
C ARG A 26 -18.70 -9.05 -9.04
N GLU A 27 -19.99 -8.78 -8.98
CA GLU A 27 -20.68 -7.93 -9.96
C GLU A 27 -20.39 -6.44 -9.76
N VAL A 28 -20.22 -6.01 -8.51
CA VAL A 28 -19.85 -4.62 -8.16
C VAL A 28 -18.45 -4.29 -8.61
N VAL A 29 -17.47 -5.16 -8.34
CA VAL A 29 -16.08 -4.99 -8.78
C VAL A 29 -15.96 -5.00 -10.31
N ARG A 30 -16.90 -5.66 -11.03
CA ARG A 30 -16.95 -5.67 -12.50
C ARG A 30 -17.75 -4.52 -13.12
N GLY A 31 -18.21 -3.55 -12.33
CA GLY A 31 -18.87 -2.34 -12.85
C GLY A 31 -20.34 -2.52 -13.30
N GLN A 32 -20.95 -3.67 -13.07
CA GLN A 32 -22.31 -3.99 -13.56
C GLN A 32 -23.43 -3.79 -12.50
N GLY A 33 -23.08 -3.55 -11.23
CA GLY A 33 -24.06 -3.35 -10.13
C GLY A 33 -24.16 -1.90 -9.65
N GLN A 34 -24.51 -0.95 -10.51
CA GLN A 34 -24.25 0.48 -10.29
C GLN A 34 -25.18 1.23 -9.31
N GLY A 35 -26.25 0.66 -8.79
CA GLY A 35 -27.22 1.48 -8.06
C GLY A 35 -27.07 1.49 -6.53
N LEU A 36 -27.32 0.36 -5.89
CA LEU A 36 -27.49 0.28 -4.45
C LEU A 36 -26.16 0.14 -3.68
N LEU A 37 -25.20 -0.57 -4.25
CA LEU A 37 -23.94 -0.88 -3.56
C LEU A 37 -22.93 0.29 -3.63
N ARG A 38 -22.99 1.10 -4.68
CA ARG A 38 -22.23 2.37 -4.77
C ARG A 38 -22.57 3.35 -3.63
N THR A 39 -23.77 3.25 -3.10
CA THR A 39 -24.23 4.07 -1.96
C THR A 39 -23.66 3.59 -0.62
N LEU A 40 -23.16 2.35 -0.57
CA LEU A 40 -22.67 1.71 0.65
C LEU A 40 -21.14 1.73 0.77
N PHE A 41 -20.41 1.82 -0.35
CA PHE A 41 -18.95 1.85 -0.38
C PHE A 41 -18.46 3.21 -0.86
N LEU A 42 -17.54 3.81 -0.11
CA LEU A 42 -16.85 5.02 -0.55
C LEU A 42 -15.83 4.65 -1.65
N SER A 43 -15.72 5.51 -2.64
CA SER A 43 -14.76 5.42 -3.73
C SER A 43 -13.93 6.71 -3.82
N PHE A 44 -12.93 6.74 -4.68
CA PHE A 44 -12.20 7.97 -4.97
C PHE A 44 -13.06 9.08 -5.57
N ASP A 45 -14.20 8.75 -6.19
CA ASP A 45 -15.18 9.73 -6.68
C ASP A 45 -15.87 10.49 -5.54
N ASP A 46 -15.87 9.93 -4.32
CA ASP A 46 -16.48 10.53 -3.13
C ASP A 46 -15.49 11.43 -2.35
N VAL A 47 -14.25 11.51 -2.79
CA VAL A 47 -13.21 12.32 -2.14
C VAL A 47 -13.36 13.79 -2.51
N ASP A 48 -13.39 14.66 -1.51
CA ASP A 48 -13.28 16.11 -1.70
C ASP A 48 -11.81 16.47 -2.00
N TRP A 49 -11.41 16.28 -3.26
CA TRP A 49 -10.05 16.52 -3.71
C TRP A 49 -9.54 17.95 -3.44
N PRO A 50 -10.37 19.03 -3.68
CA PRO A 50 -9.95 20.39 -3.34
C PRO A 50 -9.66 20.62 -1.85
N ALA A 51 -10.24 19.82 -0.96
CA ALA A 51 -9.99 19.87 0.48
C ALA A 51 -8.91 18.87 0.93
N THR A 52 -8.59 17.85 0.14
CA THR A 52 -7.69 16.75 0.50
C THR A 52 -6.22 17.12 0.25
N GLN A 53 -5.39 17.07 1.26
CA GLN A 53 -3.95 17.36 1.17
C GLN A 53 -3.10 16.13 0.81
N ALA A 54 -3.53 14.94 1.21
CA ALA A 54 -2.82 13.69 0.97
C ALA A 54 -3.78 12.52 0.90
N TYR A 55 -3.38 11.46 0.22
CA TYR A 55 -4.14 10.23 0.07
C TYR A 55 -3.21 9.02 0.04
N SER A 56 -3.74 7.85 0.39
CA SER A 56 -3.03 6.58 0.32
C SER A 56 -3.55 5.76 -0.85
N LEU A 57 -2.65 5.01 -1.48
CA LEU A 57 -2.95 4.06 -2.53
C LEU A 57 -2.39 2.69 -2.16
N GLY A 58 -3.13 1.63 -2.49
CA GLY A 58 -2.69 0.27 -2.24
C GLY A 58 -2.68 -0.11 -0.76
N ASN A 59 -1.96 -1.16 -0.44
CA ASN A 59 -1.97 -1.80 0.89
C ASN A 59 -0.60 -1.89 1.57
N ILE A 60 0.39 -1.16 1.09
CA ILE A 60 1.80 -1.24 1.52
C ILE A 60 2.38 0.08 2.02
N GLY A 61 1.55 0.90 2.68
CA GLY A 61 2.05 2.10 3.35
C GLY A 61 2.56 3.20 2.43
N GLN A 62 1.87 3.45 1.31
CA GLN A 62 2.20 4.51 0.36
C GLN A 62 1.29 5.71 0.54
N ILE A 63 1.88 6.90 0.67
CA ILE A 63 1.13 8.15 0.76
C ILE A 63 1.59 9.12 -0.33
N ARG A 64 0.61 9.68 -1.05
CA ARG A 64 0.82 10.74 -2.01
C ARG A 64 0.24 12.05 -1.49
N LEU A 65 0.95 13.13 -1.67
CA LEU A 65 0.43 14.47 -1.45
C LEU A 65 -0.35 14.92 -2.70
N ASN A 66 -1.47 15.56 -2.49
CA ASN A 66 -2.30 16.11 -3.56
C ASN A 66 -1.74 17.46 -4.02
N VAL A 67 -0.72 17.43 -4.89
CA VAL A 67 0.12 18.58 -5.26
C VAL A 67 -0.44 19.32 -6.47
N ARG A 68 -0.51 20.65 -6.40
CA ARG A 68 -0.90 21.49 -7.53
C ARG A 68 0.04 21.31 -8.72
N GLY A 69 -0.54 21.10 -9.89
CA GLY A 69 0.21 20.90 -11.13
C GLY A 69 0.66 19.45 -11.37
N ARG A 70 0.62 18.59 -10.35
CA ARG A 70 0.84 17.15 -10.48
C ARG A 70 -0.49 16.40 -10.52
N GLU A 71 -1.36 16.65 -9.55
CA GLU A 71 -2.72 16.08 -9.53
C GLU A 71 -3.76 17.03 -10.14
N PRO A 72 -4.82 16.51 -10.78
CA PRO A 72 -5.84 17.34 -11.46
C PRO A 72 -6.53 18.36 -10.56
N GLN A 73 -6.70 18.04 -9.27
CA GLN A 73 -7.33 18.90 -8.27
C GLN A 73 -6.39 19.11 -7.08
N GLY A 74 -5.11 19.36 -7.37
CA GLY A 74 -4.07 19.52 -6.37
C GLY A 74 -4.34 20.62 -5.36
N LYS A 75 -4.17 20.30 -4.08
CA LYS A 75 -4.40 21.20 -2.94
C LYS A 75 -3.11 21.85 -2.46
N VAL A 76 -2.04 21.08 -2.35
CA VAL A 76 -0.76 21.49 -1.75
C VAL A 76 0.09 22.19 -2.79
N ALA A 77 0.58 23.40 -2.49
CA ALA A 77 1.52 24.08 -3.38
C ALA A 77 2.89 23.39 -3.36
N PRO A 78 3.57 23.28 -4.52
CA PRO A 78 4.94 22.78 -4.55
C PRO A 78 5.91 23.68 -3.75
N GLY A 79 7.03 23.11 -3.32
CA GLY A 79 8.05 23.82 -2.54
C GLY A 79 7.79 23.80 -1.03
N ALA A 80 7.77 24.94 -0.38
CA ALA A 80 7.74 25.03 1.08
C ALA A 80 6.50 24.40 1.72
N GLU A 81 5.32 24.57 1.11
CA GLU A 81 4.08 23.94 1.62
C GLU A 81 4.14 22.42 1.49
N TYR A 82 4.59 21.91 0.35
CA TYR A 82 4.81 20.48 0.13
C TYR A 82 5.72 19.90 1.21
N THR A 83 6.87 20.52 1.46
CA THR A 83 7.83 20.07 2.47
C THR A 83 7.22 20.06 3.87
N ARG A 84 6.51 21.13 4.24
CA ARG A 84 5.86 21.26 5.54
C ARG A 84 4.79 20.18 5.75
N VAL A 85 3.89 19.99 4.77
CA VAL A 85 2.81 19.01 4.87
C VAL A 85 3.37 17.60 4.93
N ARG A 86 4.40 17.28 4.12
CA ARG A 86 5.08 15.98 4.15
C ARG A 86 5.68 15.70 5.51
N GLN A 87 6.42 16.64 6.07
CA GLN A 87 7.03 16.50 7.40
C GLN A 87 5.98 16.34 8.51
N GLU A 88 4.87 17.07 8.44
CA GLU A 88 3.78 16.96 9.40
C GLU A 88 3.14 15.55 9.36
N ILE A 89 2.88 15.02 8.18
CA ILE A 89 2.34 13.66 8.03
C ILE A 89 3.32 12.63 8.59
N MET A 90 4.61 12.71 8.24
CA MET A 90 5.63 11.81 8.75
C MET A 90 5.75 11.87 10.28
N ALA A 91 5.68 13.06 10.86
CA ALA A 91 5.70 13.23 12.32
C ALA A 91 4.49 12.60 13.00
N ARG A 92 3.30 12.76 12.44
CA ARG A 92 2.06 12.14 12.96
C ARG A 92 2.08 10.63 12.83
N LEU A 93 2.61 10.08 11.73
CA LEU A 93 2.76 8.64 11.57
C LEU A 93 3.68 8.01 12.62
N ARG A 94 4.77 8.70 13.00
CA ARG A 94 5.69 8.24 14.07
C ARG A 94 5.00 8.14 15.43
N LEU A 95 3.97 8.93 15.65
CA LEU A 95 3.20 8.95 16.90
C LEU A 95 1.98 8.03 16.86
N LEU A 96 1.72 7.38 15.71
CA LEU A 96 0.55 6.52 15.57
C LEU A 96 0.72 5.25 16.40
N THR A 97 -0.22 5.04 17.33
CA THR A 97 -0.27 3.86 18.18
C THR A 97 -1.57 3.11 17.98
N ASP A 98 -1.53 1.79 18.15
CA ASP A 98 -2.71 0.96 18.19
C ASP A 98 -3.49 1.23 19.49
N PRO A 99 -4.74 1.68 19.41
CA PRO A 99 -5.53 2.00 20.60
C PRO A 99 -5.85 0.77 21.49
N ALA A 100 -5.72 -0.44 20.95
CA ALA A 100 -5.97 -1.67 21.70
C ALA A 100 -4.74 -2.12 22.52
N THR A 101 -3.54 -1.88 22.01
CA THR A 101 -2.28 -2.35 22.61
C THR A 101 -1.39 -1.24 23.15
N GLY A 102 -1.57 0.01 22.67
CA GLY A 102 -0.68 1.13 22.94
C GLY A 102 0.65 1.08 22.21
N GLU A 103 0.88 0.05 21.40
CA GLU A 103 2.12 -0.12 20.64
C GLU A 103 2.16 0.79 19.40
N ALA A 104 3.38 1.20 19.00
CA ALA A 104 3.58 1.89 17.74
C ALA A 104 3.15 1.02 16.55
N VAL A 105 2.51 1.63 15.55
CA VAL A 105 2.01 0.93 14.36
C VAL A 105 3.01 0.96 13.21
N VAL A 106 3.96 1.88 13.24
CA VAL A 106 4.92 2.12 12.17
C VAL A 106 6.33 1.89 12.68
N ASP A 107 7.11 1.09 11.96
CA ASP A 107 8.53 0.88 12.26
C ASP A 107 9.39 1.94 11.56
N GLU A 108 9.20 2.15 10.27
CA GLU A 108 10.07 3.00 9.45
C GLU A 108 9.24 3.91 8.54
N ILE A 109 9.74 5.11 8.30
CA ILE A 109 9.07 6.11 7.44
C ILE A 109 10.14 6.83 6.63
N TYR A 110 9.98 6.81 5.32
CA TYR A 110 10.91 7.37 4.35
C TYR A 110 10.23 8.42 3.47
N PRO A 111 10.86 9.57 3.22
CA PRO A 111 10.56 10.36 2.05
C PRO A 111 11.04 9.60 0.81
N ARG A 112 10.41 9.81 -0.33
CA ARG A 112 10.71 9.06 -1.57
C ARG A 112 12.19 9.16 -1.99
N GLU A 113 12.82 10.30 -1.73
CA GLU A 113 14.20 10.58 -2.12
C GLU A 113 15.24 9.74 -1.35
N GLU A 114 14.84 9.11 -0.25
CA GLU A 114 15.69 8.15 0.49
C GLU A 114 15.60 6.72 -0.06
N LEU A 115 14.54 6.40 -0.82
CA LEU A 115 14.29 5.05 -1.34
C LEU A 115 14.50 4.94 -2.83
N TYR A 116 14.30 6.03 -3.57
CA TYR A 116 14.27 6.00 -5.03
C TYR A 116 15.14 7.09 -5.61
N GLU A 117 15.72 6.79 -6.77
CA GLU A 117 16.46 7.74 -7.60
C GLU A 117 16.10 7.54 -9.09
N GLY A 118 16.57 8.43 -9.94
CA GLY A 118 16.39 8.35 -11.39
C GLY A 118 15.20 9.17 -11.92
N PRO A 119 14.90 9.02 -13.24
CA PRO A 119 13.99 9.92 -13.97
C PRO A 119 12.51 9.79 -13.56
N TYR A 120 12.12 8.72 -12.88
CA TYR A 120 10.74 8.45 -12.45
C TYR A 120 10.49 8.77 -10.97
N LEU A 121 11.42 9.45 -10.30
CA LEU A 121 11.29 9.79 -8.88
C LEU A 121 9.99 10.55 -8.59
N ASP A 122 9.56 11.43 -9.50
CA ASP A 122 8.34 12.22 -9.34
C ASP A 122 7.04 11.39 -9.41
N GLU A 123 7.12 10.19 -9.98
CA GLU A 123 6.00 9.24 -10.01
C GLU A 123 5.92 8.38 -8.75
N ALA A 124 6.98 8.34 -7.92
CA ALA A 124 6.98 7.60 -6.68
C ALA A 124 6.03 8.24 -5.64
N PRO A 125 5.51 7.44 -4.66
CA PRO A 125 4.81 7.97 -3.51
C PRO A 125 5.68 8.97 -2.73
N ASP A 126 5.11 10.06 -2.23
CA ASP A 126 5.86 11.10 -1.52
C ASP A 126 6.41 10.64 -0.18
N ILE A 127 5.70 9.67 0.44
CA ILE A 127 6.08 9.03 1.70
C ILE A 127 5.83 7.52 1.54
N VAL A 128 6.79 6.73 2.00
CA VAL A 128 6.63 5.29 2.19
C VAL A 128 6.85 4.97 3.66
N PHE A 129 5.97 4.18 4.25
CA PHE A 129 6.15 3.71 5.61
C PHE A 129 6.00 2.20 5.70
N LEU A 130 6.79 1.59 6.58
CA LEU A 130 6.69 0.17 6.90
C LEU A 130 5.88 0.01 8.19
N PRO A 131 4.74 -0.68 8.13
CA PRO A 131 3.99 -1.05 9.32
C PRO A 131 4.84 -1.94 10.23
N LYS A 132 4.64 -1.81 11.54
CA LYS A 132 5.37 -2.58 12.56
C LYS A 132 5.32 -4.08 12.25
N ARG A 133 6.50 -4.66 12.07
CA ARG A 133 6.70 -6.08 11.72
C ARG A 133 5.88 -6.58 10.52
N LEU A 134 5.38 -5.65 9.69
CA LEU A 134 4.42 -5.91 8.60
C LEU A 134 3.16 -6.66 9.08
N GLU A 135 2.70 -6.37 10.30
CA GLU A 135 1.49 -6.95 10.89
C GLU A 135 0.24 -6.10 10.63
N TYR A 136 0.42 -4.85 10.16
CA TYR A 136 -0.65 -3.95 9.77
C TYR A 136 -0.69 -3.78 8.25
N PHE A 137 -1.89 -3.57 7.73
CA PHE A 137 -2.10 -3.20 6.34
C PHE A 137 -2.56 -1.75 6.25
N GLY A 138 -1.94 -0.98 5.37
CA GLY A 138 -2.44 0.35 5.01
C GLY A 138 -3.46 0.24 3.88
N PHE A 139 -4.75 0.22 4.19
CA PHE A 139 -5.77 0.26 3.15
C PHE A 139 -5.93 1.67 2.60
N GLY A 140 -5.59 1.87 1.32
CA GLY A 140 -5.77 3.10 0.58
C GLY A 140 -6.87 3.06 -0.48
N GLU A 141 -7.54 1.92 -0.67
CA GLU A 141 -8.55 1.74 -1.72
C GLU A 141 -9.84 1.12 -1.17
N TYR A 142 -10.99 1.63 -1.63
CA TYR A 142 -12.33 1.05 -1.69
C TYR A 142 -12.98 0.49 -0.42
N GLU A 143 -12.28 0.23 0.65
CA GLU A 143 -12.85 -0.41 1.82
C GLU A 143 -12.71 0.47 3.07
N PHE A 144 -13.16 1.71 3.00
CA PHE A 144 -13.37 2.50 4.24
C PHE A 144 -14.50 1.84 5.05
N GLY A 145 -14.17 0.70 5.63
CA GLY A 145 -15.13 -0.13 6.36
C GLY A 145 -15.50 0.42 7.71
N SER A 146 -14.77 1.41 8.23
CA SER A 146 -15.03 1.97 9.55
C SER A 146 -14.55 3.42 9.68
N HIS A 147 -14.99 4.12 10.74
CA HIS A 147 -14.50 5.43 11.15
C HIS A 147 -13.20 5.36 11.97
N ARG A 148 -12.67 4.17 12.19
CA ARG A 148 -11.46 3.97 12.98
C ARG A 148 -10.25 4.04 12.08
N VAL A 149 -9.19 4.66 12.55
CA VAL A 149 -7.90 4.70 11.85
C VAL A 149 -7.25 3.32 11.83
N ILE A 150 -7.45 2.55 12.91
CA ILE A 150 -6.95 1.19 13.07
C ILE A 150 -8.10 0.29 13.46
N GLU A 151 -8.23 -0.84 12.76
CA GLU A 151 -9.26 -1.84 13.05
C GLU A 151 -8.71 -3.24 12.85
N ALA A 152 -9.14 -4.17 13.71
CA ALA A 152 -8.75 -5.57 13.57
C ALA A 152 -9.37 -6.18 12.30
N MET A 153 -8.55 -6.81 11.47
CA MET A 153 -9.01 -7.56 10.32
C MET A 153 -9.70 -8.84 10.79
N ARG A 154 -11.02 -8.88 10.64
CA ARG A 154 -11.83 -10.02 11.11
C ARG A 154 -11.98 -11.13 10.09
N ARG A 155 -11.79 -10.83 8.81
CA ARG A 155 -11.91 -11.76 7.68
C ARG A 155 -11.02 -11.29 6.52
N GLY A 156 -10.60 -12.22 5.67
CA GLY A 156 -9.87 -11.92 4.45
C GLY A 156 -8.54 -12.63 4.37
N ILE A 157 -7.48 -11.90 4.11
CA ILE A 157 -6.14 -12.43 3.88
C ILE A 157 -5.57 -12.95 5.19
N SER A 158 -5.20 -14.24 5.22
CA SER A 158 -4.59 -14.90 6.40
C SER A 158 -3.07 -14.76 6.46
N GLY A 159 -2.45 -14.17 5.44
CA GLY A 159 -1.01 -13.97 5.35
C GLY A 159 -0.67 -12.69 4.61
N THR A 160 0.53 -12.18 4.83
CA THR A 160 1.06 -11.01 4.14
C THR A 160 2.54 -11.17 3.84
N HIS A 161 3.07 -10.26 3.04
CA HIS A 161 4.49 -10.19 2.72
C HIS A 161 5.34 -10.01 3.99
N ARG A 162 6.58 -10.47 3.91
CA ARG A 162 7.65 -10.22 4.89
C ARG A 162 8.86 -9.67 4.15
N MET A 163 9.75 -9.00 4.87
CA MET A 163 10.98 -8.45 4.27
C MET A 163 11.87 -9.55 3.73
N ASN A 164 11.95 -10.68 4.43
CA ASN A 164 12.73 -11.82 3.98
C ASN A 164 11.87 -12.75 3.14
N GLY A 165 12.32 -13.00 1.90
CA GLY A 165 11.76 -13.99 1.00
C GLY A 165 12.44 -15.35 1.16
N ILE A 166 11.99 -16.32 0.36
CA ILE A 166 12.61 -17.63 0.21
C ILE A 166 13.10 -17.74 -1.23
N PHE A 167 14.37 -18.12 -1.39
CA PHE A 167 14.94 -18.44 -2.69
C PHE A 167 15.46 -19.87 -2.66
N VAL A 168 15.08 -20.68 -3.64
CA VAL A 168 15.55 -22.04 -3.83
C VAL A 168 15.89 -22.23 -5.30
N ALA A 169 17.09 -22.75 -5.56
CA ALA A 169 17.52 -23.09 -6.91
C ALA A 169 18.02 -24.55 -6.96
N LEU A 170 17.73 -25.25 -8.04
CA LEU A 170 18.12 -26.64 -8.28
C LEU A 170 18.54 -26.83 -9.74
N GLY A 171 19.57 -27.61 -9.98
CA GLY A 171 20.07 -27.98 -11.32
C GLY A 171 21.48 -27.45 -11.59
N GLU A 172 22.03 -27.83 -12.76
CA GLU A 172 23.31 -27.29 -13.19
C GLU A 172 23.17 -25.82 -13.66
N PRO A 173 24.06 -24.91 -13.27
CA PRO A 173 25.34 -25.11 -12.54
C PRO A 173 25.22 -24.80 -11.03
N VAL A 174 24.06 -24.94 -10.40
CA VAL A 174 23.83 -24.60 -9.00
C VAL A 174 24.53 -25.58 -8.07
N ARG A 175 25.32 -25.08 -7.13
CA ARG A 175 25.98 -25.92 -6.13
C ARG A 175 24.96 -26.38 -5.08
N PRO A 176 24.80 -27.70 -4.85
CA PRO A 176 23.85 -28.18 -3.85
C PRO A 176 24.34 -27.89 -2.42
N GLY A 177 23.39 -27.69 -1.50
CA GLY A 177 23.64 -27.52 -0.07
C GLY A 177 24.29 -26.20 0.34
N VAL A 178 24.31 -25.20 -0.54
CA VAL A 178 24.82 -23.86 -0.22
C VAL A 178 23.69 -22.98 0.30
N GLU A 179 23.92 -22.31 1.41
CA GLU A 179 23.07 -21.24 1.92
C GLU A 179 23.61 -19.89 1.45
N ILE A 180 22.72 -19.06 0.88
CA ILE A 180 23.09 -17.74 0.36
C ILE A 180 22.68 -16.69 1.40
N SER A 181 23.60 -15.77 1.73
CA SER A 181 23.34 -14.65 2.61
C SER A 181 23.55 -13.32 1.88
N GLY A 182 22.79 -12.28 2.27
CA GLY A 182 22.93 -10.93 1.72
C GLY A 182 22.42 -10.74 0.30
N ALA A 183 21.72 -11.74 -0.27
CA ALA A 183 21.06 -11.59 -1.55
C ALA A 183 19.78 -10.72 -1.41
N THR A 184 19.52 -9.92 -2.44
CA THR A 184 18.35 -9.06 -2.51
C THR A 184 17.44 -9.48 -3.68
N LEU A 185 16.22 -8.97 -3.69
CA LEU A 185 15.28 -9.24 -4.79
C LEU A 185 15.82 -8.72 -6.14
N ALA A 186 16.59 -7.62 -6.13
CA ALA A 186 17.20 -7.06 -7.32
C ALA A 186 18.21 -8.01 -7.98
N ASP A 187 18.84 -8.91 -7.20
CA ASP A 187 19.86 -9.86 -7.69
C ASP A 187 19.25 -11.02 -8.50
N LEU A 188 17.94 -11.24 -8.42
CA LEU A 188 17.30 -12.38 -9.09
C LEU A 188 17.34 -12.24 -10.62
N ALA A 189 17.02 -11.06 -11.16
CA ALA A 189 16.97 -10.87 -12.60
C ALA A 189 18.35 -11.01 -13.28
N PRO A 190 19.43 -10.35 -12.82
CA PRO A 190 20.77 -10.56 -13.40
C PRO A 190 21.27 -12.00 -13.21
N THR A 191 20.96 -12.65 -12.06
CA THR A 191 21.30 -14.06 -11.85
C THR A 191 20.63 -14.98 -12.85
N MET A 192 19.33 -14.79 -13.14
CA MET A 192 18.59 -15.56 -14.15
C MET A 192 19.19 -15.35 -15.54
N LEU A 193 19.51 -14.11 -15.92
CA LEU A 193 20.14 -13.82 -17.21
C LEU A 193 21.50 -14.50 -17.32
N HIS A 194 22.31 -14.46 -16.26
CA HIS A 194 23.60 -15.15 -16.22
C HIS A 194 23.44 -16.65 -16.43
N LEU A 195 22.54 -17.31 -15.71
CA LEU A 195 22.28 -18.75 -15.84
C LEU A 195 21.77 -19.14 -17.23
N LEU A 196 21.08 -18.23 -17.92
CA LEU A 196 20.61 -18.41 -19.30
C LEU A 196 21.64 -18.03 -20.35
N GLY A 197 22.85 -17.64 -19.96
CA GLY A 197 23.90 -17.20 -20.88
C GLY A 197 23.56 -15.91 -21.62
N GLN A 198 22.66 -15.08 -21.05
CA GLN A 198 22.24 -13.82 -21.63
C GLN A 198 23.05 -12.63 -21.08
N PRO A 199 23.28 -11.58 -21.89
CA PRO A 199 23.96 -10.39 -21.41
C PRO A 199 23.14 -9.69 -20.33
N ILE A 200 23.82 -9.21 -19.27
CA ILE A 200 23.20 -8.45 -18.17
C ILE A 200 23.28 -6.97 -18.53
N PRO A 201 22.13 -6.27 -18.66
CA PRO A 201 22.11 -4.83 -18.91
C PRO A 201 22.81 -4.05 -17.80
N ALA A 202 23.64 -3.07 -18.16
CA ALA A 202 24.38 -2.24 -17.20
C ALA A 202 23.47 -1.35 -16.31
N ALA A 203 22.20 -1.21 -16.67
CA ALA A 203 21.20 -0.47 -15.89
C ALA A 203 20.53 -1.30 -14.79
N MET A 204 20.93 -2.57 -14.60
CA MET A 204 20.43 -3.38 -13.50
C MET A 204 21.21 -3.09 -12.21
N ASP A 205 20.51 -2.82 -11.11
CA ASP A 205 21.09 -2.51 -9.81
C ASP A 205 21.57 -3.77 -9.06
N GLY A 206 21.01 -4.93 -9.40
CA GLY A 206 21.36 -6.22 -8.80
C GLY A 206 22.65 -6.82 -9.37
N ARG A 207 23.21 -7.74 -8.64
CA ARG A 207 24.46 -8.46 -8.99
C ARG A 207 24.22 -9.98 -9.03
N VAL A 208 25.13 -10.69 -9.67
CA VAL A 208 25.17 -12.17 -9.69
C VAL A 208 25.95 -12.71 -8.51
#